data_576d1271c17cb9ebe0e7183c1b11ecfa
#
_entry.id   576d1271c17cb9ebe0e7183c1b11ecfa
#
_cell.length_a   1.000
_cell.length_b   1.000
_cell.length_c   1.000
_cell.angle_alpha   90.00
_cell.angle_beta   90.00
_cell.angle_gamma   90.00
#
_symmetry.space_group_name_H-M   'P 1'
#
loop_
_entity.id
_entity.type
_entity.pdbx_description
1 polymer ?
#
loop_
_entity_poly.entity_id
_entity_poly.type
_entity_poly.pdbx_seq_one_letter_code
_entity_poly.pdbx_strand_id
1 'polypeptide(L)'
;MKNILKKILLNILNRLGYQIIKNSSYEKDSHVEKKKRILKKLILNDKPLIFDVGAHHGESVIEFKSLFPLSNIHSFEPDPDTFKILKDTTSKYDGVKINNLGFSSHDNVGNKEFYKHTASKLNSLNKINIKGNTIS
;
A
#
# COMPACT_ATOMS: atom_id res chain seq x y z
N MET A 1 -35.97 -18.00 3.42
CA MET A 1 -36.74 -16.96 4.09
C MET A 1 -35.91 -15.71 4.49
N LYS A 2 -34.79 -15.80 5.21
CA LYS A 2 -33.98 -14.62 5.65
C LYS A 2 -33.54 -13.67 4.52
N ASN A 3 -33.21 -14.20 3.34
CA ASN A 3 -32.75 -13.36 2.22
C ASN A 3 -33.87 -12.59 1.49
N ILE A 4 -35.06 -13.10 1.52
CA ILE A 4 -36.25 -12.45 0.89
C ILE A 4 -36.68 -11.28 1.74
N LEU A 5 -36.81 -11.48 3.04
CA LEU A 5 -37.13 -10.41 4.01
C LEU A 5 -36.13 -9.27 3.97
N LYS A 6 -34.83 -9.58 3.86
CA LYS A 6 -33.77 -8.57 3.72
C LYS A 6 -33.92 -7.76 2.42
N LYS A 7 -34.26 -8.41 1.28
CA LYS A 7 -34.52 -7.71 0.00
C LYS A 7 -35.71 -6.78 0.08
N ILE A 8 -36.78 -7.24 0.70
CA ILE A 8 -38.03 -6.44 0.86
C ILE A 8 -37.74 -5.21 1.73
N LEU A 9 -37.03 -5.39 2.86
CA LEU A 9 -36.66 -4.30 3.75
C LEU A 9 -35.76 -3.27 3.04
N LEU A 10 -34.76 -3.71 2.27
CA LEU A 10 -33.91 -2.84 1.49
C LEU A 10 -34.67 -2.03 0.45
N ASN A 11 -35.66 -2.64 -0.23
CA ASN A 11 -36.50 -1.94 -1.20
C ASN A 11 -37.40 -0.87 -0.54
N ILE A 12 -37.94 -1.16 0.64
CA ILE A 12 -38.76 -0.20 1.40
C ILE A 12 -37.89 0.99 1.84
N LEU A 13 -36.69 0.72 2.38
CA LEU A 13 -35.77 1.77 2.83
C LEU A 13 -35.32 2.64 1.66
N ASN A 14 -34.97 2.06 0.52
CA ASN A 14 -34.60 2.81 -0.69
C ASN A 14 -35.75 3.69 -1.19
N ARG A 15 -37.01 3.23 -1.14
CA ARG A 15 -38.19 4.05 -1.48
C ARG A 15 -38.40 5.22 -0.52
N LEU A 16 -38.00 5.07 0.73
CA LEU A 16 -38.02 6.14 1.75
C LEU A 16 -36.80 7.05 1.74
N GLY A 17 -35.87 6.88 0.75
CA GLY A 17 -34.67 7.70 0.62
C GLY A 17 -33.52 7.29 1.53
N TYR A 18 -33.62 6.14 2.23
CA TYR A 18 -32.55 5.63 3.09
C TYR A 18 -31.66 4.65 2.34
N GLN A 19 -30.34 4.83 2.42
CA GLN A 19 -29.36 3.87 1.95
C GLN A 19 -28.67 3.21 3.15
N ILE A 20 -28.71 1.86 3.21
CA ILE A 20 -27.94 1.11 4.21
C ILE A 20 -26.51 0.93 3.68
N ILE A 21 -25.58 1.67 4.24
CA ILE A 21 -24.15 1.57 3.93
C ILE A 21 -23.48 0.82 5.08
N LYS A 22 -22.70 -0.22 4.76
CA LYS A 22 -21.85 -0.87 5.77
C LYS A 22 -20.74 0.09 6.17
N ASN A 23 -20.79 0.61 7.40
CA ASN A 23 -19.85 1.60 7.91
C ASN A 23 -18.36 1.27 7.65
N SER A 24 -17.96 0.00 7.78
CA SER A 24 -16.56 -0.39 7.60
C SER A 24 -16.04 -0.23 6.17
N SER A 25 -16.87 -0.48 5.15
CA SER A 25 -16.47 -0.27 3.75
C SER A 25 -16.54 1.20 3.36
N TYR A 26 -17.52 1.94 3.85
CA TYR A 26 -17.68 3.36 3.56
C TYR A 26 -16.53 4.22 4.12
N GLU A 27 -16.12 3.98 5.38
CA GLU A 27 -14.97 4.70 5.96
C GLU A 27 -13.68 4.41 5.19
N LYS A 28 -13.42 3.15 4.86
CA LYS A 28 -12.21 2.75 4.11
C LYS A 28 -12.19 3.38 2.71
N ASP A 29 -13.30 3.33 1.99
CA ASP A 29 -13.42 3.90 0.64
C ASP A 29 -13.33 5.43 0.68
N SER A 30 -13.91 6.09 1.69
CA SER A 30 -13.83 7.54 1.86
C SER A 30 -12.39 8.01 2.14
N HIS A 31 -11.62 7.29 2.96
CA HIS A 31 -10.22 7.61 3.23
C HIS A 31 -9.33 7.43 2.00
N VAL A 32 -9.49 6.35 1.25
CA VAL A 32 -8.75 6.09 0.02
C VAL A 32 -9.05 7.16 -1.03
N GLU A 33 -10.31 7.46 -1.28
CA GLU A 33 -10.70 8.49 -2.24
C GLU A 33 -10.28 9.91 -1.81
N LYS A 34 -10.32 10.20 -0.51
CA LYS A 34 -9.79 11.46 0.04
C LYS A 34 -8.28 11.58 -0.18
N LYS A 35 -7.50 10.52 0.08
CA LYS A 35 -6.05 10.47 -0.17
C LYS A 35 -5.75 10.71 -1.65
N LYS A 36 -6.42 10.01 -2.56
CA LYS A 36 -6.26 10.16 -4.01
C LYS A 36 -6.54 11.60 -4.47
N ARG A 37 -7.62 12.20 -3.98
CA ARG A 37 -7.98 13.58 -4.30
C ARG A 37 -6.94 14.58 -3.81
N ILE A 38 -6.37 14.37 -2.62
CA ILE A 38 -5.30 15.20 -2.07
C ILE A 38 -4.05 15.07 -2.93
N LEU A 39 -3.61 13.84 -3.24
CA LEU A 39 -2.44 13.60 -4.07
C LEU A 39 -2.56 14.27 -5.44
N LYS A 40 -3.72 14.15 -6.11
CA LYS A 40 -3.97 14.81 -7.40
C LYS A 40 -3.98 16.34 -7.32
N LYS A 41 -4.30 16.93 -6.16
CA LYS A 41 -4.24 18.37 -5.95
C LYS A 41 -2.82 18.87 -5.68
N LEU A 42 -2.01 18.06 -4.99
CA LEU A 42 -0.63 18.44 -4.62
C LEU A 42 0.36 18.19 -5.75
N ILE A 43 0.16 17.14 -6.52
CA ILE A 43 1.04 16.74 -7.61
C ILE A 43 0.41 17.23 -8.92
N LEU A 44 0.87 18.39 -9.39
CA LEU A 44 0.36 19.02 -10.62
C LEU A 44 1.07 18.55 -11.90
N ASN A 45 2.09 17.70 -11.77
CA ASN A 45 2.87 17.17 -12.88
C ASN A 45 2.29 15.83 -13.35
N ASP A 46 2.06 15.68 -14.65
CA ASP A 46 1.57 14.43 -15.25
C ASP A 46 2.62 13.29 -15.25
N LYS A 47 3.91 13.66 -15.09
CA LYS A 47 5.04 12.74 -15.05
C LYS A 47 5.86 12.93 -13.76
N PRO A 48 5.25 12.77 -12.58
CA PRO A 48 5.98 12.98 -11.34
C PRO A 48 7.09 11.96 -11.17
N LEU A 49 8.20 12.38 -10.55
CA LEU A 49 9.21 11.48 -10.01
C LEU A 49 8.82 11.13 -8.58
N ILE A 50 8.68 9.84 -8.30
CA ILE A 50 8.23 9.32 -7.01
C ILE A 50 9.31 8.41 -6.42
N PHE A 51 9.65 8.63 -5.16
CA PHE A 51 10.49 7.74 -4.36
C PHE A 51 9.61 6.99 -3.36
N ASP A 52 9.54 5.66 -3.52
CA ASP A 52 8.74 4.76 -2.70
C ASP A 52 9.68 3.94 -1.81
N VAL A 53 9.81 4.36 -0.56
CA VAL A 53 10.74 3.77 0.41
C VAL A 53 9.99 2.75 1.29
N GLY A 54 10.44 1.49 1.25
CA GLY A 54 9.73 0.37 1.87
C GLY A 54 8.57 -0.12 1.00
N ALA A 55 8.85 -0.33 -0.29
CA ALA A 55 7.84 -0.64 -1.30
C ALA A 55 7.13 -1.98 -1.09
N HIS A 56 7.66 -2.86 -0.24
CA HIS A 56 7.10 -4.15 0.11
C HIS A 56 6.73 -4.96 -1.15
N HIS A 57 5.48 -5.37 -1.34
CA HIS A 57 5.02 -6.11 -2.51
C HIS A 57 4.60 -5.22 -3.68
N GLY A 58 4.73 -3.89 -3.58
CA GLY A 58 4.44 -2.93 -4.65
C GLY A 58 3.03 -2.36 -4.66
N GLU A 59 2.29 -2.44 -3.54
CA GLU A 59 0.94 -1.90 -3.43
C GLU A 59 0.90 -0.40 -3.71
N SER A 60 1.90 0.35 -3.20
CA SER A 60 2.07 1.79 -3.45
C SER A 60 2.38 2.09 -4.92
N VAL A 61 3.19 1.27 -5.57
CA VAL A 61 3.50 1.41 -7.01
C VAL A 61 2.22 1.29 -7.84
N ILE A 62 1.39 0.27 -7.56
CA ILE A 62 0.11 0.07 -8.25
C ILE A 62 -0.79 1.29 -8.05
N GLU A 63 -0.89 1.80 -6.82
CA GLU A 63 -1.69 2.97 -6.50
C GLU A 63 -1.19 4.20 -7.27
N PHE A 64 0.11 4.50 -7.23
CA PHE A 64 0.69 5.66 -7.93
C PHE A 64 0.55 5.54 -9.44
N LYS A 65 0.76 4.37 -10.03
CA LYS A 65 0.55 4.15 -11.47
C LYS A 65 -0.91 4.32 -11.88
N SER A 66 -1.86 3.97 -11.02
CA SER A 66 -3.29 4.24 -11.29
C SER A 66 -3.64 5.72 -11.25
N LEU A 67 -2.96 6.52 -10.42
CA LEU A 67 -3.18 7.96 -10.28
C LEU A 67 -2.41 8.79 -11.31
N PHE A 68 -1.18 8.37 -11.60
CA PHE A 68 -0.21 9.04 -12.46
C PHE A 68 0.43 8.01 -13.41
N PRO A 69 -0.25 7.60 -14.48
CA PRO A 69 0.23 6.53 -15.38
C PRO A 69 1.62 6.79 -15.97
N LEU A 70 1.95 8.06 -16.20
CA LEU A 70 3.23 8.49 -16.78
C LEU A 70 4.33 8.74 -15.75
N SER A 71 4.08 8.51 -14.46
CA SER A 71 5.07 8.72 -13.39
C SER A 71 6.33 7.88 -13.58
N ASN A 72 7.47 8.42 -13.13
CA ASN A 72 8.69 7.65 -12.91
C ASN A 72 8.79 7.32 -11.42
N ILE A 73 8.86 6.02 -11.08
CA ILE A 73 8.87 5.57 -9.70
C ILE A 73 10.17 4.84 -9.41
N HIS A 74 10.90 5.26 -8.38
CA HIS A 74 12.03 4.55 -7.81
C HIS A 74 11.57 3.91 -6.50
N SER A 75 11.43 2.58 -6.50
CA SER A 75 11.01 1.82 -5.33
C SER A 75 12.22 1.15 -4.68
N PHE A 76 12.21 1.13 -3.35
CA PHE A 76 13.29 0.60 -2.53
C PHE A 76 12.72 -0.41 -1.54
N GLU A 77 13.24 -1.63 -1.56
CA GLU A 77 12.85 -2.71 -0.65
C GLU A 77 14.10 -3.48 -0.20
N PRO A 78 14.44 -3.44 1.10
CA PRO A 78 15.66 -4.07 1.61
C PRO A 78 15.57 -5.59 1.71
N ASP A 79 14.39 -6.18 1.99
CA ASP A 79 14.25 -7.63 2.12
C ASP A 79 14.33 -8.32 0.75
N PRO A 80 15.34 -9.20 0.51
CA PRO A 80 15.51 -9.84 -0.79
C PRO A 80 14.34 -10.72 -1.23
N ASP A 81 13.61 -11.33 -0.30
CA ASP A 81 12.48 -12.19 -0.64
C ASP A 81 11.26 -11.34 -1.02
N THR A 82 10.98 -10.30 -0.25
CA THR A 82 9.95 -9.30 -0.56
C THR A 82 10.27 -8.56 -1.86
N PHE A 83 11.54 -8.25 -2.11
CA PHE A 83 12.00 -7.63 -3.35
C PHE A 83 11.72 -8.47 -4.60
N LYS A 84 11.81 -9.81 -4.53
CA LYS A 84 11.41 -10.69 -5.64
C LYS A 84 9.93 -10.51 -5.99
N ILE A 85 9.06 -10.47 -4.98
CA ILE A 85 7.63 -10.25 -5.15
C ILE A 85 7.37 -8.86 -5.75
N LEU A 86 8.05 -7.82 -5.23
CA LEU A 86 7.99 -6.47 -5.78
C LEU A 86 8.34 -6.45 -7.27
N LYS A 87 9.42 -7.13 -7.66
CA LYS A 87 9.86 -7.24 -9.06
C LYS A 87 8.78 -7.82 -9.95
N ASP A 88 8.18 -8.94 -9.55
CA ASP A 88 7.14 -9.62 -10.31
C ASP A 88 5.87 -8.75 -10.41
N THR A 89 5.46 -8.15 -9.29
CA THR A 89 4.28 -7.29 -9.22
C THR A 89 4.40 -6.06 -10.12
N THR A 90 5.61 -5.49 -10.21
CA THR A 90 5.82 -4.21 -10.91
C THR A 90 6.31 -4.36 -12.35
N SER A 91 6.66 -5.56 -12.79
CA SER A 91 7.24 -5.85 -14.12
C SER A 91 6.44 -5.33 -15.30
N LYS A 92 5.13 -5.20 -15.17
CA LYS A 92 4.19 -4.73 -16.21
C LYS A 92 4.08 -3.20 -16.31
N TYR A 93 4.73 -2.45 -15.43
CA TYR A 93 4.62 -0.99 -15.39
C TYR A 93 5.87 -0.32 -15.97
N ASP A 94 5.70 0.50 -17.00
CA ASP A 94 6.76 1.33 -17.52
C ASP A 94 7.16 2.44 -16.53
N GLY A 95 8.44 2.84 -16.56
CA GLY A 95 8.95 3.91 -15.70
C GLY A 95 9.07 3.54 -14.22
N VAL A 96 9.04 2.24 -13.88
CA VAL A 96 9.31 1.75 -12.52
C VAL A 96 10.72 1.18 -12.45
N LYS A 97 11.54 1.74 -11.56
CA LYS A 97 12.86 1.23 -11.21
C LYS A 97 12.86 0.73 -9.78
N ILE A 98 13.23 -0.52 -9.60
CA ILE A 98 13.28 -1.16 -8.27
C ILE A 98 14.72 -1.32 -7.81
N ASN A 99 14.93 -1.16 -6.50
CA ASN A 99 16.25 -1.23 -5.88
C ASN A 99 16.15 -2.09 -4.61
N ASN A 100 17.00 -3.12 -4.51
CA ASN A 100 17.07 -3.94 -3.29
C ASN A 100 18.00 -3.25 -2.28
N LEU A 101 17.52 -2.16 -1.72
CA LEU A 101 18.23 -1.29 -0.81
C LEU A 101 17.29 -0.80 0.31
N GLY A 102 17.85 -0.59 1.49
CA GLY A 102 17.19 0.10 2.61
C GLY A 102 17.80 1.47 2.86
N PHE A 103 17.03 2.38 3.39
CA PHE A 103 17.50 3.68 3.85
C PHE A 103 17.83 3.62 5.34
N SER A 104 18.95 4.20 5.72
CA SER A 104 19.41 4.27 7.09
C SER A 104 19.99 5.65 7.38
N SER A 105 20.31 5.93 8.66
CA SER A 105 21.01 7.14 9.05
C SER A 105 22.41 7.20 8.45
N HIS A 106 22.97 8.42 8.33
CA HIS A 106 24.24 8.73 7.66
C HIS A 106 25.43 7.87 8.11
N ASP A 107 25.47 7.49 9.39
CA ASP A 107 26.59 6.72 9.98
C ASP A 107 26.51 5.21 9.70
N ASN A 108 25.57 4.79 8.87
CA ASN A 108 25.22 3.39 8.70
C ASN A 108 25.18 2.95 7.23
N VAL A 109 26.18 3.37 6.44
CA VAL A 109 26.33 2.94 5.05
C VAL A 109 26.99 1.56 4.98
N GLY A 110 26.42 0.63 4.23
CA GLY A 110 26.95 -0.71 4.00
C GLY A 110 25.95 -1.83 4.24
N ASN A 111 26.44 -3.07 4.30
CA ASN A 111 25.60 -4.22 4.59
C ASN A 111 25.18 -4.23 6.07
N LYS A 112 23.90 -4.42 6.32
CA LYS A 112 23.32 -4.45 7.65
C LYS A 112 22.52 -5.71 7.87
N GLU A 113 22.47 -6.15 9.14
CA GLU A 113 21.54 -7.18 9.55
C GLU A 113 20.11 -6.69 9.37
N PHE A 114 19.28 -7.54 8.81
CA PHE A 114 17.88 -7.27 8.55
C PHE A 114 17.02 -8.26 9.33
N TYR A 115 16.26 -7.75 10.28
CA TYR A 115 15.44 -8.56 11.16
C TYR A 115 14.09 -8.89 10.48
N LYS A 116 13.87 -10.17 10.21
CA LYS A 116 12.62 -10.68 9.65
C LYS A 116 11.63 -10.99 10.77
N HIS A 117 10.41 -10.57 10.58
CA HIS A 117 9.28 -10.87 11.46
C HIS A 117 8.24 -11.73 10.75
N THR A 118 7.38 -12.43 11.52
CA THR A 118 6.30 -13.26 10.98
C THR A 118 5.38 -12.48 10.02
N ALA A 119 5.17 -11.17 10.31
CA ALA A 119 4.50 -10.25 9.39
C ALA A 119 5.57 -9.44 8.64
N SER A 120 5.75 -9.67 7.35
CA SER A 120 6.79 -9.03 6.52
C SER A 120 6.80 -7.51 6.55
N LYS A 121 5.64 -6.87 6.77
CA LYS A 121 5.53 -5.40 6.94
C LYS A 121 6.20 -4.86 8.20
N LEU A 122 6.58 -5.73 9.14
CA LEU A 122 7.32 -5.39 10.35
C LEU A 122 8.83 -5.65 10.24
N ASN A 123 9.30 -6.12 9.08
CA ASN A 123 10.72 -6.30 8.83
C ASN A 123 11.46 -4.97 8.96
N SER A 124 12.60 -4.96 9.63
CA SER A 124 13.28 -3.73 10.03
C SER A 124 14.80 -3.89 10.10
N LEU A 125 15.52 -2.78 9.91
CA LEU A 125 16.95 -2.67 10.23
C LEU A 125 17.22 -2.58 11.72
N ASN A 126 16.19 -2.34 12.54
CA ASN A 126 16.29 -2.30 13.99
C ASN A 126 15.56 -3.49 14.60
N LYS A 127 16.16 -4.09 15.64
CA LYS A 127 15.52 -5.17 16.40
C LYS A 127 14.30 -4.62 17.13
N ILE A 128 13.10 -5.06 16.71
CA ILE A 128 11.85 -4.65 17.35
C ILE A 128 11.49 -5.73 18.38
N ASN A 129 11.45 -5.36 19.67
CA ASN A 129 10.95 -6.24 20.73
C ASN A 129 9.42 -6.24 20.70
N ILE A 130 8.83 -7.11 19.89
CA ILE A 130 7.40 -7.42 20.00
C ILE A 130 7.28 -8.49 21.10
N LYS A 131 6.60 -8.18 22.19
CA LYS A 131 6.29 -9.17 23.24
C LYS A 131 5.51 -10.33 22.60
N GLY A 132 6.17 -11.50 22.45
CA GLY A 132 5.63 -12.72 21.89
C GLY A 132 6.01 -12.95 20.43
N ASN A 133 6.96 -13.87 20.21
CA ASN A 133 7.47 -14.47 18.97
C ASN A 133 8.53 -13.68 18.18
N THR A 134 9.73 -13.66 18.70
CA THR A 134 10.96 -13.55 17.90
C THR A 134 11.28 -14.94 17.36
N ILE A 135 11.26 -15.12 16.05
CA ILE A 135 11.91 -16.26 15.41
C ILE A 135 13.36 -15.82 15.18
N SER A 136 14.28 -16.52 15.83
CA SER A 136 15.73 -16.41 15.64
C SER A 136 16.13 -16.88 14.23
#